data_e5e46fe13dc6cbb57095cef6062bc024
#
_entry.id   e5e46fe13dc6cbb57095cef6062bc024
#
_cell.length_a   1.000
_cell.length_b   1.000
_cell.length_c   1.000
_cell.angle_alpha   90.00
_cell.angle_beta   90.00
_cell.angle_gamma   90.00
#
_symmetry.space_group_name_H-M   'P 1'
#
loop_
_entity.id
_entity.type
_entity.pdbx_description
1 polymer ?
#
loop_
_entity_poly.entity_id
_entity_poly.type
_entity_poly.pdbx_seq_one_letter_code
_entity_poly.pdbx_strand_id
1 'polypeptide(L)'
;MIGESNKSVTLYEWKTSSGIQWREVGDKDFNAKYIGDVAIGRPHGTGMVIYPDGNKYVGEWMNGLFHGQGIYTIASNGYSYVGEYRIGSLWNGTMKEKDGTIDFKVVNWKKIKQ
;
A
#
# COMPACT_ATOMS: atom_id res chain seq x y z
N MET A 1 19.29 -14.57 19.31
CA MET A 1 18.82 -14.46 19.02
C MET A 1 18.18 -14.13 18.41
N ILE A 2 18.12 -13.99 18.22
CA ILE A 2 17.60 -13.86 17.52
C ILE A 2 16.38 -13.72 17.00
N GLY A 3 15.86 -13.68 16.41
CA GLY A 3 14.72 -13.99 15.67
C GLY A 3 13.53 -13.16 15.78
N GLU A 4 13.30 -12.58 16.77
CA GLU A 4 12.13 -11.76 17.01
C GLU A 4 12.12 -10.50 16.18
N SER A 5 13.16 -10.26 15.42
CA SER A 5 13.25 -9.06 14.61
C SER A 5 12.14 -8.96 13.54
N ASN A 6 11.44 -10.07 13.27
CA ASN A 6 10.44 -10.09 12.19
C ASN A 6 9.02 -9.91 12.67
N LYS A 7 8.85 -9.40 13.85
CA LYS A 7 7.50 -9.11 14.33
C LYS A 7 6.87 -7.98 13.54
N SER A 8 5.62 -8.20 13.12
CA SER A 8 4.85 -7.16 12.46
C SER A 8 4.42 -6.10 13.47
N VAL A 9 4.44 -4.87 13.02
CA VAL A 9 4.00 -3.73 13.80
C VAL A 9 2.70 -3.21 13.21
N THR A 10 1.77 -2.82 14.07
CA THR A 10 0.51 -2.21 13.64
C THR A 10 0.59 -0.71 13.82
N LEU A 11 0.32 0.02 12.74
CA LEU A 11 0.25 1.47 12.76
C LEU A 11 -1.07 1.93 12.14
N TYR A 12 -1.49 3.12 12.49
CA TYR A 12 -2.67 3.76 11.92
C TYR A 12 -2.26 5.06 11.26
N GLU A 13 -2.82 5.33 10.10
CA GLU A 13 -2.56 6.55 9.34
C GLU A 13 -3.45 7.67 9.86
N TRP A 14 -2.84 8.79 10.21
CA TRP A 14 -3.55 10.00 10.62
C TRP A 14 -3.25 11.11 9.62
N LYS A 15 -4.30 11.68 9.06
CA LYS A 15 -4.16 12.83 8.16
C LYS A 15 -4.29 14.10 8.99
N THR A 16 -3.23 14.88 9.04
CA THR A 16 -3.20 16.09 9.85
C THR A 16 -2.94 17.30 8.97
N SER A 17 -3.09 18.48 9.54
CA SER A 17 -2.82 19.71 8.79
C SER A 17 -1.36 19.82 8.33
N SER A 18 -0.44 19.11 8.99
CA SER A 18 0.96 19.09 8.59
C SER A 18 1.34 17.84 7.81
N GLY A 19 0.37 17.06 7.35
CA GLY A 19 0.62 15.88 6.52
C GLY A 19 0.22 14.59 7.22
N ILE A 20 0.72 13.49 6.67
CA ILE A 20 0.42 12.14 7.16
C ILE A 20 1.30 11.84 8.36
N GLN A 21 0.69 11.30 9.41
CA GLN A 21 1.40 10.75 10.56
C GLN A 21 0.99 9.32 10.76
N TRP A 22 1.92 8.50 11.25
CA TRP A 22 1.68 7.10 11.57
C TRP A 22 1.76 6.94 13.08
N ARG A 23 0.70 6.38 13.67
CA ARG A 23 0.59 6.25 15.12
C ARG A 23 0.18 4.84 15.49
N GLU A 24 0.54 4.43 16.71
CA GLU A 24 0.20 3.10 17.20
C GLU A 24 -1.26 2.97 17.63
N VAL A 25 -1.98 4.07 17.71
CA VAL A 25 -3.39 4.08 18.09
C VAL A 25 -4.22 4.65 16.94
N GLY A 26 -5.44 4.15 16.82
CA GLY A 26 -6.36 4.60 15.79
C GLY A 26 -7.57 3.69 15.73
N ASP A 27 -8.47 3.97 14.79
CA ASP A 27 -9.68 3.21 14.60
C ASP A 27 -9.75 2.82 13.12
N LYS A 28 -9.81 1.52 12.84
CA LYS A 28 -9.82 1.01 11.46
C LYS A 28 -10.99 1.53 10.63
N ASP A 29 -12.03 2.01 11.27
CA ASP A 29 -13.17 2.57 10.56
C ASP A 29 -12.94 4.02 10.11
N PHE A 30 -11.90 4.67 10.62
CA PHE A 30 -11.58 6.06 10.31
C PHE A 30 -10.13 6.23 9.86
N ASN A 31 -9.24 5.33 10.24
CA ASN A 31 -7.82 5.42 9.94
C ASN A 31 -7.40 4.17 9.17
N ALA A 32 -6.63 4.34 8.11
CA ALA A 32 -6.04 3.19 7.45
C ALA A 32 -5.16 2.44 8.45
N LYS A 33 -5.25 1.11 8.42
CA LYS A 33 -4.53 0.25 9.36
C LYS A 33 -3.41 -0.47 8.62
N TYR A 34 -2.19 -0.26 9.08
CA TYR A 34 -1.00 -0.89 8.52
C TYR A 34 -0.52 -2.01 9.43
N ILE A 35 -0.11 -3.12 8.83
CA ILE A 35 0.53 -4.23 9.54
C ILE A 35 1.75 -4.65 8.73
N GLY A 36 2.93 -4.58 9.32
CA GLY A 36 4.14 -4.99 8.63
C GLY A 36 5.41 -4.41 9.23
N ASP A 37 6.43 -4.33 8.40
CA ASP A 37 7.73 -3.81 8.79
C ASP A 37 7.69 -2.30 8.93
N VAL A 38 8.46 -1.78 9.88
CA VAL A 38 8.55 -0.34 10.12
C VAL A 38 10.00 0.08 10.32
N ALA A 39 10.28 1.33 10.00
CA ALA A 39 11.55 1.97 10.32
C ALA A 39 11.25 3.42 10.68
N ILE A 40 11.81 3.85 11.81
CA ILE A 40 11.65 5.22 12.31
C ILE A 40 10.17 5.61 12.36
N GLY A 41 9.32 4.69 12.89
CA GLY A 41 7.91 4.95 13.10
C GLY A 41 7.05 5.00 11.84
N ARG A 42 7.55 4.54 10.69
CA ARG A 42 6.82 4.57 9.42
C ARG A 42 6.86 3.21 8.75
N PRO A 43 5.83 2.88 7.94
CA PRO A 43 5.91 1.69 7.08
C PRO A 43 7.19 1.72 6.24
N HIS A 44 7.92 0.62 6.27
CA HIS A 44 9.19 0.51 5.55
C HIS A 44 9.58 -0.96 5.48
N GLY A 45 9.82 -1.45 4.27
CA GLY A 45 10.04 -2.89 4.06
C GLY A 45 8.80 -3.49 3.44
N THR A 46 8.29 -4.57 4.00
CA THR A 46 7.10 -5.25 3.47
C THR A 46 5.93 -5.10 4.44
N GLY A 47 4.76 -4.81 3.91
CA GLY A 47 3.60 -4.70 4.76
C GLY A 47 2.30 -4.50 3.98
N MET A 48 1.20 -4.46 4.73
CA MET A 48 -0.13 -4.32 4.19
C MET A 48 -0.86 -3.19 4.88
N VAL A 49 -1.54 -2.36 4.10
CA VAL A 49 -2.46 -1.36 4.63
C VAL A 49 -3.87 -1.66 4.14
N ILE A 50 -4.85 -1.50 5.02
CA ILE A 50 -6.26 -1.60 4.67
C ILE A 50 -6.90 -0.26 5.04
N TYR A 51 -7.56 0.35 4.04
CA TYR A 51 -8.24 1.62 4.20
C TYR A 51 -9.67 1.42 4.71
N PRO A 52 -10.28 2.45 5.29
CA PRO A 52 -11.66 2.31 5.80
C PRO A 52 -12.68 1.84 4.77
N ASP A 53 -12.46 2.15 3.49
CA ASP A 53 -13.37 1.70 2.41
C ASP A 53 -13.10 0.26 1.97
N GLY A 54 -12.11 -0.42 2.57
CA GLY A 54 -11.76 -1.80 2.24
C GLY A 54 -10.68 -1.94 1.18
N ASN A 55 -10.29 -0.87 0.51
CA ASN A 55 -9.16 -0.92 -0.42
C ASN A 55 -7.91 -1.30 0.35
N LYS A 56 -6.98 -2.00 -0.30
CA LYS A 56 -5.76 -2.41 0.39
C LYS A 56 -4.56 -2.40 -0.55
N TYR A 57 -3.39 -2.23 0.05
CA TYR A 57 -2.12 -2.38 -0.65
C TYR A 57 -1.28 -3.40 0.11
N VAL A 58 -0.71 -4.35 -0.63
CA VAL A 58 0.23 -5.34 -0.09
C VAL A 58 1.50 -5.22 -0.91
N GLY A 59 2.62 -5.01 -0.27
CA GLY A 59 3.88 -4.93 -0.99
C GLY A 59 4.95 -4.22 -0.22
N GLU A 60 5.85 -3.62 -0.98
CA GLU A 60 7.02 -2.95 -0.42
C GLU A 60 6.73 -1.49 -0.14
N TRP A 61 7.41 -0.97 0.88
CA TRP A 61 7.21 0.38 1.39
C TRP A 61 8.55 1.06 1.62
N MET A 62 8.56 2.37 1.46
CA MET A 62 9.71 3.19 1.82
C MET A 62 9.21 4.48 2.44
N ASN A 63 9.61 4.74 3.69
CA ASN A 63 9.28 5.98 4.40
C ASN A 63 7.79 6.32 4.38
N GLY A 64 6.94 5.30 4.57
CA GLY A 64 5.50 5.50 4.63
C GLY A 64 4.81 5.55 3.28
N LEU A 65 5.52 5.31 2.18
CA LEU A 65 4.96 5.35 0.83
C LEU A 65 5.11 3.99 0.15
N PHE A 66 4.16 3.66 -0.72
CA PHE A 66 4.27 2.48 -1.58
C PHE A 66 5.54 2.63 -2.44
N HIS A 67 6.33 1.57 -2.49
CA HIS A 67 7.59 1.63 -3.23
C HIS A 67 8.06 0.22 -3.51
N GLY A 68 8.49 -0.05 -4.76
CA GLY A 68 8.89 -1.40 -5.15
C GLY A 68 7.69 -2.22 -5.59
N GLN A 69 7.76 -3.53 -5.43
CA GLN A 69 6.71 -4.43 -5.91
C GLN A 69 5.50 -4.37 -4.98
N GLY A 70 4.31 -4.30 -5.57
CA GLY A 70 3.10 -4.26 -4.77
C GLY A 70 1.84 -4.48 -5.57
N ILE A 71 0.74 -4.64 -4.83
CA ILE A 71 -0.61 -4.84 -5.39
C ILE A 71 -1.58 -3.98 -4.60
N TYR A 72 -2.26 -3.09 -5.30
CA TYR A 72 -3.34 -2.29 -4.72
C TYR A 72 -4.66 -2.84 -5.23
N THR A 73 -5.55 -3.23 -4.33
CA THR A 73 -6.84 -3.82 -4.68
C THR A 73 -7.98 -2.90 -4.28
N ILE A 74 -8.89 -2.68 -5.21
CA ILE A 74 -10.09 -1.87 -4.97
C ILE A 74 -11.20 -2.80 -4.51
N ALA A 75 -11.74 -2.56 -3.30
CA ALA A 75 -12.71 -3.45 -2.70
C ALA A 75 -14.03 -3.49 -3.47
N SER A 76 -14.46 -2.36 -4.02
CA SER A 76 -15.79 -2.25 -4.62
C SER A 76 -15.96 -3.06 -5.91
N ASN A 77 -14.87 -3.32 -6.65
CA ASN A 77 -14.97 -4.04 -7.93
C ASN A 77 -13.95 -5.16 -8.08
N GLY A 78 -13.01 -5.31 -7.12
CA GLY A 78 -11.98 -6.34 -7.20
C GLY A 78 -10.88 -6.05 -8.19
N TYR A 79 -10.84 -4.85 -8.76
CA TYR A 79 -9.76 -4.46 -9.66
C TYR A 79 -8.46 -4.33 -8.88
N SER A 80 -7.33 -4.60 -9.54
CA SER A 80 -6.03 -4.51 -8.89
C SER A 80 -5.01 -3.82 -9.78
N TYR A 81 -4.11 -3.08 -9.14
CA TYR A 81 -2.99 -2.42 -9.79
C TYR A 81 -1.74 -3.16 -9.35
N VAL A 82 -1.12 -3.90 -10.27
CA VAL A 82 -0.02 -4.82 -9.96
C VAL A 82 1.25 -4.35 -10.64
N GLY A 83 2.32 -4.23 -9.89
CA GLY A 83 3.60 -3.90 -10.49
C GLY A 83 4.52 -3.16 -9.57
N GLU A 84 5.33 -2.29 -10.16
CA GLU A 84 6.33 -1.52 -9.43
C GLU A 84 5.78 -0.14 -9.10
N TYR A 85 5.86 0.20 -7.81
CA TYR A 85 5.40 1.48 -7.27
C TYR A 85 6.60 2.36 -6.98
N ARG A 86 6.42 3.65 -7.15
CA ARG A 86 7.40 4.67 -6.75
C ARG A 86 6.67 5.87 -6.16
N ILE A 87 7.12 6.30 -5.01
CA ILE A 87 6.61 7.51 -4.35
C ILE A 87 5.09 7.48 -4.26
N GLY A 88 4.56 6.31 -3.85
CA GLY A 88 3.14 6.16 -3.58
C GLY A 88 2.26 5.86 -4.78
N SER A 89 2.81 5.76 -5.99
CA SER A 89 2.00 5.54 -7.20
C SER A 89 2.57 4.42 -8.07
N LEU A 90 1.70 3.77 -8.83
CA LEU A 90 2.12 2.74 -9.76
C LEU A 90 2.95 3.37 -10.88
N TRP A 91 4.21 2.93 -10.98
CA TRP A 91 5.16 3.45 -11.96
C TRP A 91 5.15 2.61 -13.22
N ASN A 92 5.29 1.31 -13.06
CA ASN A 92 5.22 0.34 -14.17
C ASN A 92 4.43 -0.87 -13.72
N GLY A 93 3.38 -1.20 -14.44
CA GLY A 93 2.58 -2.36 -14.09
C GLY A 93 1.32 -2.45 -14.92
N THR A 94 0.35 -3.17 -14.39
CA THR A 94 -0.91 -3.42 -15.07
C THR A 94 -2.09 -3.19 -14.13
N MET A 95 -3.18 -2.74 -14.72
CA MET A 95 -4.47 -2.70 -14.04
C MET A 95 -5.27 -3.90 -14.54
N LYS A 96 -5.68 -4.74 -13.61
CA LYS A 96 -6.42 -5.97 -13.90
C LYS A 96 -7.81 -5.91 -13.32
N GLU A 97 -8.77 -6.45 -14.07
CA GLU A 97 -10.12 -6.65 -13.55
C GLU A 97 -10.14 -7.85 -12.61
N LYS A 98 -11.26 -8.04 -11.92
CA LYS A 98 -11.40 -9.10 -10.92
C LYS A 98 -11.11 -10.48 -11.48
N ASP A 99 -11.46 -10.72 -12.75
CA ASP A 99 -11.26 -12.02 -13.40
C ASP A 99 -9.84 -12.19 -13.96
N GLY A 100 -8.95 -11.20 -13.76
CA GLY A 100 -7.59 -11.26 -14.24
C GLY A 100 -7.37 -10.64 -15.61
N THR A 101 -8.43 -10.19 -16.28
CA THR A 101 -8.31 -9.52 -17.58
C THR A 101 -7.54 -8.22 -17.41
N ILE A 102 -6.55 -7.98 -18.29
CA ILE A 102 -5.79 -6.74 -18.25
C ILE A 102 -6.58 -5.64 -18.92
N ASP A 103 -6.85 -4.58 -18.16
CA ASP A 103 -7.59 -3.42 -18.65
C ASP A 103 -6.65 -2.42 -19.33
N PHE A 104 -5.53 -2.11 -18.66
CA PHE A 104 -4.52 -1.25 -19.27
C PHE A 104 -3.17 -1.48 -18.58
N LYS A 105 -2.12 -0.96 -19.20
CA LYS A 105 -0.79 -0.97 -18.61
C LYS A 105 -0.40 0.45 -18.21
N VAL A 106 0.51 0.54 -17.25
CA VAL A 106 1.11 1.79 -16.82
C VAL A 106 2.59 1.70 -17.10
N VAL A 107 3.12 2.68 -17.80
CA VAL A 107 4.55 2.76 -18.14
C VAL A 107 5.01 4.17 -17.80
N ASN A 108 5.99 4.28 -16.91
CA ASN A 108 6.51 5.56 -16.44
C ASN A 108 5.38 6.49 -15.99
N TRP A 109 4.49 5.96 -15.14
CA TRP A 109 3.29 6.62 -14.60
C TRP A 109 2.23 6.94 -15.65
N LYS A 110 2.41 6.55 -16.91
CA LYS A 110 1.43 6.87 -17.95
C LYS A 110 0.58 5.65 -18.29
N LYS A 111 -0.70 5.86 -18.38
CA LYS A 111 -1.66 4.83 -18.75
C LYS A 111 -1.53 4.55 -20.25
N ILE A 112 -1.33 3.29 -20.61
CA ILE A 112 -1.26 2.83 -21.98
C ILE A 112 -2.43 1.89 -22.21
N LYS A 113 -3.32 2.24 -23.12
CA LYS A 113 -4.46 1.38 -23.43
C LYS A 113 -4.05 0.21 -24.31
N GLN A 114 -4.72 -0.91 -24.07
CA GLN A 114 -4.53 -2.12 -24.88
C GLN A 114 -5.25 -2.00 -26.23
#